data_ac5755d21bd69a2261cdbaa38aaaba4a
#
_entry.id   ac5755d21bd69a2261cdbaa38aaaba4a
#
_cell.length_a   1.000
_cell.length_b   1.000
_cell.length_c   1.000
_cell.angle_alpha   90.00
_cell.angle_beta   90.00
_cell.angle_gamma   90.00
#
_symmetry.space_group_name_H-M   'P 1'
#
loop_
_entity.id
_entity.type
_entity.pdbx_description
1 polymer ?
#
loop_
_entity_poly.entity_id
_entity_poly.type
_entity_poly.pdbx_seq_one_letter_code
_entity_poly.pdbx_strand_id
1 'polypeptide(L)'
;MQLTIGSLDIQLQRKIIKHLHISVMPPDGQIRVAAPESMTETAIRMAVIHRIPWIRKQQANFAKQVRQSTREMISGETHYLWGRRYRLEVIELDATQSIVSRVKLKGGKLILTVSIGTSTADKLKVLNEYYRTRLKARAPNLIHKWSEQLDVTTSNWQVQKMKTKWGSCNIEEGRILLNLELAKKPLPCLEYIIVHELLHFKERQHNDRFKALLDTHMPDWRSRRDLLNRMPLGQENWKQRE
;
A
#
# COMPACT_ATOMS: atom_id res chain seq x y z
N MET A 1 -2.84 9.21 25.63
CA MET A 1 -2.04 8.93 26.83
C MET A 1 -0.73 8.31 26.39
N GLN A 2 0.37 8.67 27.00
CA GLN A 2 1.69 8.08 26.70
C GLN A 2 2.01 7.07 27.79
N LEU A 3 2.47 5.88 27.42
CA LEU A 3 2.80 4.80 28.33
C LEU A 3 4.20 4.28 28.00
N THR A 4 5.10 4.18 28.97
CA THR A 4 6.44 3.61 28.76
C THR A 4 6.52 2.21 29.38
N ILE A 5 7.03 1.25 28.60
CA ILE A 5 7.25 -0.14 29.04
C ILE A 5 8.69 -0.54 28.67
N GLY A 6 9.57 -0.59 29.68
CA GLY A 6 11.00 -0.75 29.43
C GLY A 6 11.54 0.40 28.57
N SER A 7 12.15 0.09 27.43
CA SER A 7 12.67 1.07 26.46
C SER A 7 11.66 1.45 25.36
N LEU A 8 10.38 1.08 25.50
CA LEU A 8 9.37 1.29 24.47
C LEU A 8 8.41 2.39 24.89
N ASP A 9 8.31 3.45 24.08
CA ASP A 9 7.31 4.50 24.20
C ASP A 9 6.08 4.16 23.37
N ILE A 10 4.91 4.19 24.02
CA ILE A 10 3.65 3.69 23.49
C ILE A 10 2.62 4.80 23.53
N GLN A 11 1.98 5.07 22.40
CA GLN A 11 0.78 5.89 22.34
C GLN A 11 -0.45 5.02 22.64
N LEU A 12 -0.99 5.14 23.87
CA LEU A 12 -2.20 4.44 24.29
C LEU A 12 -3.44 5.29 23.98
N GLN A 13 -4.42 4.69 23.29
CA GLN A 13 -5.75 5.25 23.04
C GLN A 13 -6.81 4.30 23.63
N ARG A 14 -7.64 4.79 24.53
CA ARG A 14 -8.86 4.10 24.96
C ARG A 14 -9.95 4.28 23.94
N LYS A 15 -10.69 3.21 23.62
CA LYS A 15 -11.75 3.22 22.60
C LYS A 15 -12.85 2.22 22.95
N ILE A 16 -14.04 2.47 22.44
CA ILE A 16 -15.16 1.52 22.50
C ILE A 16 -14.92 0.40 21.47
N ILE A 17 -14.07 -0.56 21.82
CA ILE A 17 -13.69 -1.71 20.99
C ILE A 17 -13.68 -2.98 21.86
N LYS A 18 -13.88 -4.15 21.24
CA LYS A 18 -13.90 -5.45 21.95
C LYS A 18 -12.51 -6.00 22.27
N HIS A 19 -11.50 -5.71 21.43
CA HIS A 19 -10.17 -6.31 21.54
C HIS A 19 -9.08 -5.26 21.55
N LEU A 20 -7.99 -5.54 22.24
CA LEU A 20 -6.77 -4.74 22.23
C LEU A 20 -6.06 -4.89 20.88
N HIS A 21 -5.66 -3.76 20.30
CA HIS A 21 -4.87 -3.72 19.06
C HIS A 21 -3.52 -3.04 19.29
N ILE A 22 -2.44 -3.78 19.02
CA ILE A 22 -1.07 -3.25 19.03
C ILE A 22 -0.64 -3.00 17.59
N SER A 23 -0.10 -1.82 17.33
CA SER A 23 0.36 -1.42 15.99
C SER A 23 1.73 -0.78 16.08
N VAL A 24 2.65 -1.21 15.23
CA VAL A 24 3.95 -0.54 15.04
C VAL A 24 3.86 0.28 13.77
N MET A 25 4.05 1.59 13.89
CA MET A 25 3.81 2.54 12.79
C MET A 25 5.11 2.89 12.09
N PRO A 26 5.21 2.77 10.76
CA PRO A 26 6.27 3.44 10.04
C PRO A 26 6.08 4.99 10.12
N PRO A 27 7.12 5.82 9.92
CA PRO A 27 8.49 5.46 9.58
C PRO A 27 9.32 4.99 10.78
N ASP A 28 9.04 5.45 11.97
CA ASP A 28 9.96 5.45 13.10
C ASP A 28 9.73 4.25 14.03
N GLY A 29 8.83 3.35 13.66
CA GLY A 29 8.49 2.21 14.52
C GLY A 29 7.68 2.62 15.77
N GLN A 30 7.00 3.77 15.71
CA GLN A 30 6.16 4.26 16.81
C GLN A 30 5.08 3.24 17.17
N ILE A 31 4.95 2.93 18.44
CA ILE A 31 3.99 1.93 18.92
C ILE A 31 2.69 2.64 19.29
N ARG A 32 1.59 2.16 18.72
CA ARG A 32 0.24 2.59 19.09
C ARG A 32 -0.57 1.41 19.60
N VAL A 33 -1.19 1.60 20.75
CA VAL A 33 -2.08 0.62 21.35
C VAL A 33 -3.48 1.22 21.45
N ALA A 34 -4.46 0.58 20.81
CA ALA A 34 -5.87 0.86 21.02
C ALA A 34 -6.42 -0.22 21.95
N ALA A 35 -6.94 0.18 23.10
CA ALA A 35 -7.45 -0.73 24.13
C ALA A 35 -8.92 -0.44 24.44
N PRO A 36 -9.71 -1.47 24.80
CA PRO A 36 -11.05 -1.27 25.37
C PRO A 36 -11.00 -0.36 26.61
N GLU A 37 -12.02 0.44 26.82
CA GLU A 37 -12.13 1.30 28.01
C GLU A 37 -12.15 0.49 29.31
N SER A 38 -12.75 -0.71 29.26
CA SER A 38 -12.86 -1.63 30.40
C SER A 38 -11.54 -2.35 30.77
N MET A 39 -10.51 -2.30 29.91
CA MET A 39 -9.28 -3.06 30.14
C MET A 39 -8.36 -2.32 31.12
N THR A 40 -7.87 -3.00 32.14
CA THR A 40 -6.96 -2.42 33.13
C THR A 40 -5.59 -2.07 32.51
N GLU A 41 -4.89 -1.08 33.05
CA GLU A 41 -3.56 -0.71 32.58
C GLU A 41 -2.57 -1.88 32.70
N THR A 42 -2.66 -2.65 33.79
CA THR A 42 -1.82 -3.84 34.00
C THR A 42 -2.03 -4.87 32.90
N ALA A 43 -3.28 -5.14 32.51
CA ALA A 43 -3.56 -6.09 31.44
C ALA A 43 -3.01 -5.57 30.08
N ILE A 44 -3.08 -4.26 29.82
CA ILE A 44 -2.50 -3.66 28.62
C ILE A 44 -0.97 -3.80 28.64
N ARG A 45 -0.32 -3.50 29.76
CA ARG A 45 1.15 -3.66 29.92
C ARG A 45 1.58 -5.10 29.65
N MET A 46 0.90 -6.08 30.23
CA MET A 46 1.19 -7.51 30.02
C MET A 46 1.01 -7.91 28.55
N ALA A 47 -0.07 -7.49 27.89
CA ALA A 47 -0.30 -7.76 26.49
C ALA A 47 0.81 -7.17 25.59
N VAL A 48 1.30 -5.97 25.89
CA VAL A 48 2.41 -5.36 25.17
C VAL A 48 3.71 -6.12 25.43
N ILE A 49 4.01 -6.49 26.67
CA ILE A 49 5.21 -7.25 27.05
C ILE A 49 5.29 -8.55 26.24
N HIS A 50 4.20 -9.32 26.17
CA HIS A 50 4.15 -10.54 25.36
C HIS A 50 4.42 -10.30 23.86
N ARG A 51 4.17 -9.09 23.37
CA ARG A 51 4.38 -8.72 21.97
C ARG A 51 5.71 -8.01 21.70
N ILE A 52 6.57 -7.79 22.70
CA ILE A 52 7.88 -7.13 22.52
C ILE A 52 8.73 -7.78 21.42
N PRO A 53 8.88 -9.12 21.32
CA PRO A 53 9.67 -9.72 20.27
C PRO A 53 9.13 -9.38 18.86
N TRP A 54 7.82 -9.42 18.69
CA TRP A 54 7.17 -9.03 17.45
C TRP A 54 7.33 -7.54 17.16
N ILE A 55 7.16 -6.67 18.15
CA ILE A 55 7.34 -5.22 18.01
C ILE A 55 8.76 -4.90 17.54
N ARG A 56 9.78 -5.47 18.17
CA ARG A 56 11.19 -5.26 17.81
C ARG A 56 11.49 -5.77 16.40
N LYS A 57 10.93 -6.93 16.02
CA LYS A 57 11.04 -7.46 14.66
C LYS A 57 10.45 -6.47 13.63
N GLN A 58 9.27 -5.89 13.91
CA GLN A 58 8.66 -4.90 13.03
C GLN A 58 9.50 -3.61 12.93
N GLN A 59 10.02 -3.11 14.07
CA GLN A 59 10.89 -1.94 14.09
C GLN A 59 12.18 -2.18 13.29
N ALA A 60 12.82 -3.35 13.44
CA ALA A 60 13.99 -3.73 12.67
C ALA A 60 13.69 -3.85 11.17
N ASN A 61 12.52 -4.39 10.80
CA ASN A 61 12.08 -4.43 9.40
C ASN A 61 11.91 -3.02 8.83
N PHE A 62 11.32 -2.09 9.59
CA PHE A 62 11.17 -0.70 9.16
C PHE A 62 12.52 0.02 9.03
N ALA A 63 13.47 -0.23 9.92
CA ALA A 63 14.81 0.34 9.84
C ALA A 63 15.59 -0.13 8.59
N LYS A 64 15.34 -1.37 8.15
CA LYS A 64 15.98 -1.95 6.95
C LYS A 64 15.30 -1.55 5.63
N GLN A 65 14.07 -1.04 5.68
CA GLN A 65 13.36 -0.68 4.46
C GLN A 65 13.91 0.60 3.85
N VAL A 66 14.41 0.49 2.62
CA VAL A 66 14.80 1.65 1.81
C VAL A 66 13.54 2.46 1.51
N ARG A 67 13.51 3.70 1.97
CA ARG A 67 12.38 4.61 1.74
C ARG A 67 12.68 5.58 0.64
N GLN A 68 11.62 5.99 -0.04
CA GLN A 68 11.70 7.12 -0.94
C GLN A 68 11.69 8.41 -0.09
N SER A 69 12.62 9.33 -0.38
CA SER A 69 12.63 10.67 0.19
C SER A 69 11.31 11.42 -0.11
N THR A 70 11.05 12.48 0.66
CA THR A 70 9.97 13.44 0.35
C THR A 70 10.07 13.88 -1.10
N ARG A 71 8.95 13.87 -1.81
CA ARG A 71 8.89 14.26 -3.22
C ARG A 71 8.70 15.75 -3.32
N GLU A 72 9.65 16.41 -3.95
CA GLU A 72 9.59 17.84 -4.26
C GLU A 72 9.00 18.09 -5.64
N MET A 73 8.86 17.01 -6.44
CA MET A 73 8.34 17.04 -7.82
C MET A 73 9.17 17.95 -8.74
N ILE A 74 10.48 17.80 -8.63
CA ILE A 74 11.48 18.50 -9.44
C ILE A 74 12.13 17.57 -10.48
N SER A 75 12.68 18.16 -11.53
CA SER A 75 13.42 17.41 -12.55
C SER A 75 14.63 16.70 -11.95
N GLY A 76 14.88 15.46 -12.38
CA GLY A 76 15.97 14.61 -11.87
C GLY A 76 15.52 13.61 -10.80
N GLU A 77 14.37 13.77 -10.16
CA GLU A 77 13.84 12.78 -9.20
C GLU A 77 13.61 11.42 -9.86
N THR A 78 13.84 10.36 -9.08
CA THR A 78 13.58 8.99 -9.52
C THR A 78 12.17 8.56 -9.12
N HIS A 79 11.37 8.20 -10.10
CA HIS A 79 10.05 7.62 -9.92
C HIS A 79 10.01 6.19 -10.47
N TYR A 80 9.01 5.41 -10.05
CA TYR A 80 8.85 4.02 -10.49
C TYR A 80 7.56 3.85 -11.28
N LEU A 81 7.59 3.01 -12.30
CA LEU A 81 6.43 2.48 -12.99
C LEU A 81 6.68 1.01 -13.32
N TRP A 82 5.80 0.11 -12.89
CA TRP A 82 5.92 -1.34 -13.06
C TRP A 82 7.28 -1.90 -12.61
N GLY A 83 7.81 -1.38 -11.50
CA GLY A 83 9.10 -1.77 -10.94
C GLY A 83 10.34 -1.17 -11.60
N ARG A 84 10.18 -0.50 -12.74
CA ARG A 84 11.28 0.18 -13.45
C ARG A 84 11.46 1.61 -12.95
N ARG A 85 12.70 2.05 -12.88
CA ARG A 85 13.07 3.44 -12.52
C ARG A 85 13.00 4.34 -13.74
N TYR A 86 12.46 5.53 -13.53
CA TYR A 86 12.40 6.59 -14.53
C TYR A 86 12.80 7.92 -13.89
N ARG A 87 13.54 8.74 -14.62
CA ARG A 87 13.80 10.12 -14.22
C ARG A 87 12.61 10.99 -14.52
N LEU A 88 12.21 11.80 -13.54
CA LEU A 88 11.19 12.84 -13.75
C LEU A 88 11.83 14.00 -14.52
N GLU A 89 11.13 14.49 -15.52
CA GLU A 89 11.41 15.75 -16.21
C GLU A 89 10.17 16.62 -16.09
N VAL A 90 10.29 17.77 -15.42
CA VAL A 90 9.20 18.72 -15.23
C VAL A 90 9.36 19.83 -16.28
N ILE A 91 8.32 20.01 -17.09
CA ILE A 91 8.23 21.07 -18.10
C ILE A 91 7.12 22.00 -17.64
N GLU A 92 7.49 23.23 -17.31
CA GLU A 92 6.57 24.28 -16.95
C GLU A 92 6.34 25.19 -18.16
N LEU A 93 5.08 25.38 -18.54
CA LEU A 93 4.67 26.19 -19.69
C LEU A 93 3.84 27.39 -19.23
N ASP A 94 3.91 28.46 -19.98
CA ASP A 94 3.12 29.68 -19.71
C ASP A 94 1.62 29.42 -19.84
N ALA A 95 0.83 30.04 -18.96
CA ALA A 95 -0.63 29.92 -18.93
C ALA A 95 -1.35 30.52 -20.18
N THR A 96 -0.63 31.21 -21.04
CA THR A 96 -1.14 31.77 -22.32
C THR A 96 -1.55 30.67 -23.31
N GLN A 97 -1.07 29.41 -23.10
CA GLN A 97 -1.52 28.25 -23.85
C GLN A 97 -2.49 27.45 -22.97
N SER A 98 -3.61 27.01 -23.54
CA SER A 98 -4.54 26.11 -22.85
C SER A 98 -3.83 24.78 -22.52
N ILE A 99 -3.19 24.71 -21.34
CA ILE A 99 -2.34 23.60 -20.94
C ILE A 99 -3.17 22.60 -20.18
N VAL A 100 -3.29 21.41 -20.74
CA VAL A 100 -3.75 20.24 -19.98
C VAL A 100 -2.55 19.62 -19.29
N SER A 101 -2.49 19.76 -17.95
CA SER A 101 -1.46 19.11 -17.13
C SER A 101 -1.48 17.59 -17.36
N ARG A 102 -0.32 17.02 -17.70
CA ARG A 102 -0.23 15.60 -18.11
C ARG A 102 1.14 15.01 -17.81
N VAL A 103 1.17 13.67 -17.74
CA VAL A 103 2.41 12.88 -17.69
C VAL A 103 2.51 12.01 -18.93
N LYS A 104 3.67 12.00 -19.56
CA LYS A 104 4.01 11.09 -20.67
C LYS A 104 5.28 10.30 -20.33
N LEU A 105 5.35 9.05 -20.76
CA LEU A 105 6.56 8.26 -20.76
C LEU A 105 7.22 8.35 -22.13
N LYS A 106 8.42 8.95 -22.21
CA LYS A 106 9.17 9.10 -23.46
C LYS A 106 10.66 9.04 -23.16
N GLY A 107 11.45 8.32 -23.95
CA GLY A 107 12.92 8.28 -23.84
C GLY A 107 13.43 7.82 -22.47
N GLY A 108 12.74 6.91 -21.78
CA GLY A 108 13.14 6.46 -20.44
C GLY A 108 12.88 7.46 -19.32
N LYS A 109 12.14 8.55 -19.60
CA LYS A 109 11.76 9.59 -18.64
C LYS A 109 10.26 9.69 -18.45
N LEU A 110 9.82 10.07 -17.26
CA LEU A 110 8.46 10.54 -16.99
C LEU A 110 8.45 12.05 -17.16
N ILE A 111 7.83 12.53 -18.23
CA ILE A 111 7.72 13.94 -18.56
C ILE A 111 6.41 14.46 -18.00
N LEU A 112 6.50 15.31 -16.98
CA LEU A 112 5.39 16.00 -16.34
C LEU A 112 5.28 17.41 -16.91
N THR A 113 4.24 17.69 -17.68
CA THR A 113 3.94 19.03 -18.21
C THR A 113 2.87 19.69 -17.34
N VAL A 114 3.14 20.88 -16.84
CA VAL A 114 2.25 21.68 -15.99
C VAL A 114 2.38 23.17 -16.31
N SER A 115 1.47 23.97 -15.78
CA SER A 115 1.58 25.45 -15.85
C SER A 115 2.65 25.95 -14.87
N ILE A 116 3.30 27.07 -15.21
CA ILE A 116 4.23 27.77 -14.31
C ILE A 116 3.52 28.04 -12.97
N GLY A 117 4.23 27.87 -11.87
CA GLY A 117 3.71 28.09 -10.52
C GLY A 117 2.82 26.95 -9.97
N THR A 118 2.68 25.82 -10.69
CA THR A 118 1.95 24.66 -10.18
C THR A 118 2.61 24.13 -8.91
N SER A 119 1.82 24.00 -7.83
CA SER A 119 2.33 23.53 -6.54
C SER A 119 2.84 22.09 -6.62
N THR A 120 3.76 21.71 -5.71
CA THR A 120 4.21 20.32 -5.54
C THR A 120 3.04 19.35 -5.32
N ALA A 121 2.04 19.77 -4.55
CA ALA A 121 0.84 18.97 -4.29
C ALA A 121 0.03 18.71 -5.56
N ASP A 122 -0.11 19.71 -6.43
CA ASP A 122 -0.86 19.57 -7.68
C ASP A 122 -0.06 18.79 -8.74
N LYS A 123 1.25 18.99 -8.83
CA LYS A 123 2.15 18.14 -9.63
C LYS A 123 2.01 16.67 -9.23
N LEU A 124 1.94 16.38 -7.92
CA LEU A 124 1.73 15.02 -7.41
C LEU A 124 0.34 14.47 -7.76
N LYS A 125 -0.72 15.30 -7.76
CA LYS A 125 -2.06 14.87 -8.21
C LYS A 125 -2.03 14.43 -9.67
N VAL A 126 -1.39 15.21 -10.55
CA VAL A 126 -1.26 14.87 -11.98
C VAL A 126 -0.50 13.55 -12.18
N LEU A 127 0.58 13.34 -11.43
CA LEU A 127 1.32 12.08 -11.48
C LEU A 127 0.50 10.90 -10.94
N ASN A 128 -0.26 11.11 -9.87
CA ASN A 128 -1.14 10.08 -9.31
C ASN A 128 -2.25 9.68 -10.29
N GLU A 129 -2.80 10.63 -11.04
CA GLU A 129 -3.81 10.32 -12.08
C GLU A 129 -3.20 9.54 -13.24
N TYR A 130 -1.96 9.82 -13.62
CA TYR A 130 -1.22 8.99 -14.56
C TYR A 130 -1.07 7.54 -14.06
N TYR A 131 -0.67 7.34 -12.81
CA TYR A 131 -0.60 5.99 -12.22
C TYR A 131 -1.95 5.29 -12.20
N ARG A 132 -3.02 6.01 -11.87
CA ARG A 132 -4.39 5.49 -11.90
C ARG A 132 -4.78 5.00 -13.29
N THR A 133 -4.50 5.80 -14.31
CA THR A 133 -4.74 5.43 -15.72
C THR A 133 -3.96 4.17 -16.11
N ARG A 134 -2.71 4.05 -15.66
CA ARG A 134 -1.90 2.84 -15.93
C ARG A 134 -2.45 1.59 -15.26
N LEU A 135 -2.94 1.69 -14.02
CA LEU A 135 -3.62 0.58 -13.35
C LEU A 135 -4.93 0.22 -14.04
N LYS A 136 -5.75 1.23 -14.38
CA LYS A 136 -7.02 1.02 -15.09
C LYS A 136 -6.84 0.35 -16.45
N ALA A 137 -5.71 0.54 -17.11
CA ALA A 137 -5.41 -0.12 -18.37
C ALA A 137 -4.95 -1.58 -18.21
N ARG A 138 -4.42 -1.98 -17.04
CA ARG A 138 -3.87 -3.34 -16.83
C ARG A 138 -4.75 -4.24 -15.98
N ALA A 139 -5.41 -3.69 -14.98
CA ALA A 139 -6.17 -4.47 -14.01
C ALA A 139 -7.35 -5.25 -14.63
N PRO A 140 -8.14 -4.73 -15.58
CA PRO A 140 -9.31 -5.43 -16.11
C PRO A 140 -8.98 -6.82 -16.65
N ASN A 141 -7.95 -6.92 -17.50
CA ASN A 141 -7.56 -8.19 -18.10
C ASN A 141 -7.08 -9.21 -17.05
N LEU A 142 -6.39 -8.76 -16.01
CA LEU A 142 -5.96 -9.61 -14.90
C LEU A 142 -7.14 -10.05 -14.04
N ILE A 143 -8.05 -9.13 -13.72
CA ILE A 143 -9.25 -9.43 -12.94
C ILE A 143 -10.12 -10.44 -13.69
N HIS A 144 -10.38 -10.22 -14.97
CA HIS A 144 -11.17 -11.13 -15.80
C HIS A 144 -10.55 -12.55 -15.85
N LYS A 145 -9.27 -12.63 -16.23
CA LYS A 145 -8.51 -13.89 -16.27
C LYS A 145 -8.64 -14.67 -14.96
N TRP A 146 -8.38 -14.00 -13.84
CA TRP A 146 -8.36 -14.68 -12.55
C TRP A 146 -9.74 -14.91 -11.96
N SER A 147 -10.73 -14.11 -12.30
CA SER A 147 -12.14 -14.37 -11.95
C SER A 147 -12.63 -15.68 -12.59
N GLU A 148 -12.29 -15.90 -13.87
CA GLU A 148 -12.61 -17.17 -14.55
C GLU A 148 -11.86 -18.35 -13.93
N GLN A 149 -10.53 -18.24 -13.73
CA GLN A 149 -9.72 -19.32 -13.18
C GLN A 149 -10.08 -19.70 -11.73
N LEU A 150 -10.54 -18.74 -10.97
CA LEU A 150 -10.94 -18.93 -9.58
C LEU A 150 -12.44 -19.23 -9.44
N ASP A 151 -13.20 -19.21 -10.53
CA ASP A 151 -14.67 -19.34 -10.49
C ASP A 151 -15.28 -18.40 -9.42
N VAL A 152 -15.00 -17.10 -9.55
CA VAL A 152 -15.53 -16.03 -8.69
C VAL A 152 -16.02 -14.88 -9.55
N THR A 153 -17.09 -14.23 -9.11
CA THR A 153 -17.64 -13.05 -9.81
C THR A 153 -17.38 -11.81 -8.97
N THR A 154 -16.80 -10.78 -9.60
CA THR A 154 -16.68 -9.45 -8.98
C THR A 154 -17.56 -8.47 -9.75
N SER A 155 -18.39 -7.72 -9.02
CA SER A 155 -19.31 -6.74 -9.60
C SER A 155 -18.59 -5.45 -9.98
N ASN A 156 -17.56 -5.09 -9.24
CA ASN A 156 -16.87 -3.80 -9.39
C ASN A 156 -15.43 -3.87 -8.85
N TRP A 157 -14.60 -2.98 -9.34
CA TRP A 157 -13.26 -2.76 -8.81
C TRP A 157 -12.87 -1.30 -8.94
N GLN A 158 -12.02 -0.82 -8.04
CA GLN A 158 -11.59 0.57 -8.02
C GLN A 158 -10.12 0.69 -7.62
N VAL A 159 -9.50 1.81 -8.04
CA VAL A 159 -8.15 2.20 -7.61
C VAL A 159 -8.28 3.29 -6.58
N GLN A 160 -7.75 3.06 -5.39
CA GLN A 160 -7.76 4.01 -4.29
C GLN A 160 -6.35 4.16 -3.70
N LYS A 161 -5.97 5.37 -3.28
CA LYS A 161 -4.75 5.58 -2.51
C LYS A 161 -5.00 5.12 -1.07
N MET A 162 -4.38 4.02 -0.67
CA MET A 162 -4.56 3.43 0.66
C MET A 162 -3.27 3.54 1.47
N LYS A 163 -3.40 3.79 2.78
CA LYS A 163 -2.25 3.97 3.70
C LYS A 163 -1.77 2.67 4.34
N THR A 164 -2.56 1.59 4.33
CA THR A 164 -2.32 0.42 5.17
C THR A 164 -2.50 -0.91 4.48
N LYS A 165 -2.95 -0.92 3.23
CA LYS A 165 -3.28 -2.15 2.49
C LYS A 165 -2.88 -2.02 1.03
N TRP A 166 -2.50 -3.14 0.42
CA TRP A 166 -2.28 -3.22 -1.03
C TRP A 166 -3.57 -3.43 -1.81
N GLY A 167 -4.53 -4.11 -1.22
CA GLY A 167 -5.87 -4.33 -1.73
C GLY A 167 -6.89 -4.42 -0.61
N SER A 168 -8.13 -4.56 -0.95
CA SER A 168 -9.24 -4.88 -0.04
C SER A 168 -10.40 -5.48 -0.81
N CYS A 169 -10.99 -6.55 -0.28
CA CYS A 169 -12.21 -7.15 -0.78
C CYS A 169 -13.40 -6.76 0.11
N ASN A 170 -14.51 -6.37 -0.51
CA ASN A 170 -15.83 -6.30 0.12
C ASN A 170 -16.70 -7.37 -0.51
N ILE A 171 -16.93 -8.46 0.22
CA ILE A 171 -17.66 -9.64 -0.27
C ILE A 171 -19.12 -9.30 -0.51
N GLU A 172 -19.75 -8.51 0.37
CA GLU A 172 -21.16 -8.14 0.31
C GLU A 172 -21.47 -7.28 -0.93
N GLU A 173 -20.57 -6.35 -1.26
CA GLU A 173 -20.69 -5.50 -2.45
C GLU A 173 -20.10 -6.16 -3.72
N GLY A 174 -19.50 -7.33 -3.62
CA GLY A 174 -18.80 -7.97 -4.75
C GLY A 174 -17.65 -7.13 -5.30
N ARG A 175 -16.99 -6.31 -4.49
CA ARG A 175 -16.04 -5.28 -4.92
C ARG A 175 -14.64 -5.51 -4.39
N ILE A 176 -13.64 -5.30 -5.26
CA ILE A 176 -12.23 -5.21 -4.85
C ILE A 176 -11.67 -3.79 -5.00
N LEU A 177 -10.81 -3.39 -4.09
CA LEU A 177 -10.04 -2.16 -4.15
C LEU A 177 -8.57 -2.48 -4.37
N LEU A 178 -7.92 -1.76 -5.28
CA LEU A 178 -6.49 -1.86 -5.56
C LEU A 178 -5.79 -0.57 -5.15
N ASN A 179 -4.66 -0.69 -4.47
CA ASN A 179 -3.91 0.49 -4.07
C ASN A 179 -3.19 1.12 -5.26
N LEU A 180 -3.29 2.45 -5.36
CA LEU A 180 -2.61 3.25 -6.38
C LEU A 180 -1.10 2.99 -6.46
N GLU A 181 -0.47 2.71 -5.32
CA GLU A 181 0.97 2.44 -5.22
C GLU A 181 1.40 1.17 -5.96
N LEU A 182 0.47 0.26 -6.30
CA LEU A 182 0.74 -0.92 -7.12
C LEU A 182 1.23 -0.56 -8.52
N ALA A 183 0.89 0.61 -9.06
CA ALA A 183 1.44 1.09 -10.33
C ALA A 183 2.96 1.23 -10.33
N LYS A 184 3.55 1.46 -9.15
CA LYS A 184 5.00 1.61 -8.97
C LYS A 184 5.72 0.27 -8.81
N LYS A 185 4.98 -0.82 -8.57
CA LYS A 185 5.51 -2.16 -8.31
C LYS A 185 5.59 -3.00 -9.59
N PRO A 186 6.43 -4.04 -9.64
CA PRO A 186 6.43 -4.99 -10.74
C PRO A 186 5.05 -5.59 -10.99
N LEU A 187 4.71 -5.86 -12.25
CA LEU A 187 3.41 -6.43 -12.63
C LEU A 187 3.05 -7.74 -11.88
N PRO A 188 3.99 -8.67 -11.59
CA PRO A 188 3.67 -9.84 -10.77
C PRO A 188 3.12 -9.49 -9.38
N CYS A 189 3.49 -8.32 -8.81
CA CYS A 189 2.91 -7.87 -7.54
C CYS A 189 1.45 -7.44 -7.68
N LEU A 190 1.10 -6.76 -8.77
CA LEU A 190 -0.29 -6.41 -9.08
C LEU A 190 -1.14 -7.66 -9.26
N GLU A 191 -0.65 -8.62 -10.04
CA GLU A 191 -1.34 -9.89 -10.28
C GLU A 191 -1.55 -10.66 -8.97
N TYR A 192 -0.53 -10.75 -8.11
CA TYR A 192 -0.63 -11.36 -6.78
C TYR A 192 -1.73 -10.71 -5.91
N ILE A 193 -1.78 -9.39 -5.84
CA ILE A 193 -2.80 -8.70 -5.05
C ILE A 193 -4.19 -8.92 -5.62
N ILE A 194 -4.35 -8.92 -6.94
CA ILE A 194 -5.65 -9.23 -7.57
C ILE A 194 -6.11 -10.64 -7.18
N VAL A 195 -5.26 -11.64 -7.30
CA VAL A 195 -5.58 -13.02 -6.90
C VAL A 195 -5.92 -13.11 -5.40
N HIS A 196 -5.12 -12.44 -4.56
CA HIS A 196 -5.36 -12.39 -3.13
C HIS A 196 -6.76 -11.84 -2.78
N GLU A 197 -7.14 -10.71 -3.39
CA GLU A 197 -8.45 -10.10 -3.12
C GLU A 197 -9.61 -10.91 -3.71
N LEU A 198 -9.42 -11.56 -4.86
CA LEU A 198 -10.42 -12.44 -5.45
C LEU A 198 -10.62 -13.73 -4.61
N LEU A 199 -9.55 -14.28 -4.03
CA LEU A 199 -9.66 -15.46 -3.16
C LEU A 199 -10.47 -15.18 -1.89
N HIS A 200 -10.58 -13.93 -1.44
CA HIS A 200 -11.44 -13.57 -0.32
C HIS A 200 -12.93 -13.82 -0.59
N PHE A 201 -13.37 -13.93 -1.82
CA PHE A 201 -14.73 -14.38 -2.15
C PHE A 201 -14.95 -15.87 -1.80
N LYS A 202 -13.88 -16.68 -1.74
CA LYS A 202 -13.94 -18.12 -1.35
C LYS A 202 -13.58 -18.35 0.11
N GLU A 203 -12.64 -17.58 0.64
CA GLU A 203 -12.17 -17.71 2.02
C GLU A 203 -11.84 -16.32 2.61
N ARG A 204 -12.62 -15.93 3.61
CA ARG A 204 -12.52 -14.59 4.21
C ARG A 204 -11.26 -14.40 5.05
N GLN A 205 -10.74 -15.46 5.66
CA GLN A 205 -9.63 -15.41 6.60
C GLN A 205 -8.35 -15.95 5.97
N HIS A 206 -7.19 -15.39 6.32
CA HIS A 206 -5.88 -15.87 5.88
C HIS A 206 -5.43 -17.13 6.63
N ASN A 207 -6.33 -18.13 6.73
CA ASN A 207 -6.09 -19.42 7.35
C ASN A 207 -5.35 -20.39 6.41
N ASP A 208 -5.21 -21.65 6.81
CA ASP A 208 -4.51 -22.65 5.98
C ASP A 208 -5.29 -22.99 4.70
N ARG A 209 -6.64 -22.89 4.71
CA ARG A 209 -7.45 -23.05 3.51
C ARG A 209 -7.17 -21.94 2.48
N PHE A 210 -7.04 -20.70 2.93
CA PHE A 210 -6.66 -19.57 2.05
C PHE A 210 -5.27 -19.78 1.44
N LYS A 211 -4.30 -20.23 2.25
CA LYS A 211 -2.94 -20.53 1.78
C LYS A 211 -2.94 -21.68 0.77
N ALA A 212 -3.71 -22.75 1.02
CA ALA A 212 -3.85 -23.88 0.10
C ALA A 212 -4.45 -23.42 -1.25
N LEU A 213 -5.44 -22.52 -1.25
CA LEU A 213 -5.97 -21.92 -2.47
C LEU A 213 -4.90 -21.12 -3.24
N LEU A 214 -4.09 -20.32 -2.53
CA LEU A 214 -2.96 -19.63 -3.14
C LEU A 214 -1.93 -20.61 -3.69
N ASP A 215 -1.58 -21.65 -2.96
CA ASP A 215 -0.61 -22.68 -3.39
C ASP A 215 -1.10 -23.41 -4.65
N THR A 216 -2.40 -23.64 -4.76
CA THR A 216 -3.01 -24.30 -5.93
C THR A 216 -3.04 -23.39 -7.16
N HIS A 217 -3.52 -22.16 -7.00
CA HIS A 217 -3.79 -21.28 -8.15
C HIS A 217 -2.61 -20.39 -8.53
N MET A 218 -1.71 -20.09 -7.59
CA MET A 218 -0.53 -19.24 -7.82
C MET A 218 0.66 -19.77 -6.98
N PRO A 219 1.28 -20.89 -7.35
CA PRO A 219 2.33 -21.55 -6.55
C PRO A 219 3.51 -20.64 -6.17
N ASP A 220 3.79 -19.62 -6.99
CA ASP A 220 4.86 -18.65 -6.78
C ASP A 220 4.44 -17.42 -5.95
N TRP A 221 3.26 -17.44 -5.31
CA TRP A 221 2.73 -16.30 -4.57
C TRP A 221 3.65 -15.79 -3.45
N ARG A 222 4.40 -16.71 -2.79
CA ARG A 222 5.36 -16.32 -1.75
C ARG A 222 6.48 -15.46 -2.31
N SER A 223 7.02 -15.83 -3.47
CA SER A 223 8.05 -15.05 -4.18
C SER A 223 7.53 -13.68 -4.61
N ARG A 224 6.29 -13.60 -5.10
CA ARG A 224 5.64 -12.33 -5.49
C ARG A 224 5.36 -11.44 -4.28
N ARG A 225 4.92 -12.02 -3.17
CA ARG A 225 4.76 -11.30 -1.89
C ARG A 225 6.08 -10.74 -1.39
N ASP A 226 7.14 -11.55 -1.44
CA ASP A 226 8.47 -11.12 -1.01
C ASP A 226 9.05 -10.03 -1.93
N LEU A 227 8.77 -10.11 -3.22
CA LEU A 227 9.11 -9.06 -4.19
C LEU A 227 8.38 -7.74 -3.86
N LEU A 228 7.08 -7.81 -3.58
CA LEU A 228 6.27 -6.66 -3.17
C LEU A 228 6.83 -5.99 -1.92
N ASN A 229 7.26 -6.79 -0.94
CA ASN A 229 7.77 -6.32 0.35
C ASN A 229 9.19 -5.74 0.27
N ARG A 230 10.03 -6.23 -0.63
CA ARG A 230 11.40 -5.73 -0.84
C ARG A 230 11.45 -4.41 -1.59
N MET A 231 10.46 -4.11 -2.40
CA MET A 231 10.45 -2.87 -3.19
C MET A 231 10.23 -1.66 -2.28
N PRO A 232 10.92 -0.52 -2.55
CA PRO A 232 10.77 0.69 -1.75
C PRO A 232 9.29 1.06 -1.58
N LEU A 233 8.89 1.27 -0.34
CA LEU A 233 7.57 1.80 -0.04
C LEU A 233 7.52 3.29 -0.41
N GLY A 234 6.35 3.75 -0.83
CA GLY A 234 6.10 5.19 -0.93
C GLY A 234 6.31 5.87 0.42
N GLN A 235 6.46 7.19 0.41
CA GLN A 235 6.75 8.02 1.59
C GLN A 235 5.69 7.92 2.70
N GLU A 236 4.52 7.31 2.42
CA GLU A 236 3.40 7.22 3.34
C GLU A 236 3.46 5.96 4.20
N ASN A 237 2.98 6.09 5.43
CA ASN A 237 2.97 5.05 6.46
C ASN A 237 2.16 3.82 6.05
N TRP A 238 2.83 2.76 5.66
CA TRP A 238 2.21 1.47 5.31
C TRP A 238 2.10 0.56 6.52
N LYS A 239 0.91 0.07 6.78
CA LYS A 239 0.70 -1.10 7.63
C LYS A 239 0.40 -2.30 6.75
N GLN A 240 1.24 -3.33 6.79
CA GLN A 240 0.79 -4.65 6.38
C GLN A 240 -0.04 -5.23 7.53
N ARG A 241 -1.28 -5.54 7.26
CA ARG A 241 -2.04 -6.50 8.06
C ARG A 241 -1.85 -7.86 7.39
N GLU A 242 -1.15 -8.74 8.09
CA GLU A 242 -1.21 -10.18 7.83
C GLU A 242 -2.57 -10.70 8.23
#